data_ce699e8c91238f328add3a8585c30a57
#
_entry.id   ce699e8c91238f328add3a8585c30a57
#
_cell.length_a   1.000
_cell.length_b   1.000
_cell.length_c   1.000
_cell.angle_alpha   90.00
_cell.angle_beta   90.00
_cell.angle_gamma   90.00
#
_symmetry.space_group_name_H-M   'P 1'
#
loop_
_entity.id
_entity.type
_entity.pdbx_description
1 polymer ?
#
loop_
_entity_poly.entity_id
_entity_poly.type
_entity_poly.pdbx_seq_one_letter_code
_entity_poly.pdbx_strand_id
1 'polypeptide(L)'
;MPFLMREAIQRRLQKRVDDIENGYRQNVGILGSSGVGKTQLLCEFFQSLSRSSKHLPVYVKAETIDGHQLMQQWMGAVLSAVMLDRTLNIPKTLTGLLREAESIIPKTVTAVKHLQRLLRQDKNSLAIKELLMLSGTLARETGKKVVLMIDEFQALEKLSSPDPFLLLGKQMMIDKEVLYVVTSSSVDRAREIFREKLSLLFGNFEVLELAPFGYMEMEQYLATRMPAHRWSPELKKFLFHMTDGEPIYLDLLLQRLEQVEIREFPQDVSPSVLLDAFCQELFDRRGRIALLCENQLEQCARLAKNRGPYVRALLALSHGRHKLIPIAAFIEETVAETQKVLKRLVEDGLAVKNGSLFHVPDFLFRFWLREVFQKRHGLFLPEERILRKHLFDELNRVLDLCVRMTEEDLGLRVEALLKEFRNDAVEIDQKKMSCPQFSEVVLLRHLPHSVFSLLGRGSRGRWLFYLSSEWIGEPEIEKVVADAKRLSKIQRKVLIVLGGIDQNAKLIAQEAKMQLWDLRTLNGLLDIYDLPKIILPSHQGIHEPQEIHESHVGSVAQDLPALELR
;
A
#
# COMPACT_ATOMS: atom_id res chain seq x y z
N MET A 1 8.51 18.09 7.75
CA MET A 1 7.20 18.55 8.19
C MET A 1 6.48 17.37 8.81
N PRO A 2 5.76 17.50 9.92
CA PRO A 2 5.20 16.36 10.60
C PRO A 2 4.12 15.71 9.74
N PHE A 3 4.26 14.42 9.50
CA PHE A 3 3.29 13.58 8.81
C PHE A 3 2.19 13.19 9.81
N LEU A 4 1.40 14.15 10.23
CA LEU A 4 0.39 14.05 11.31
C LEU A 4 -0.67 12.96 11.07
N MET A 5 -0.74 12.38 9.85
CA MET A 5 -1.81 11.49 9.43
C MET A 5 -1.67 10.02 9.86
N ARG A 6 -0.57 9.64 10.50
CA ARG A 6 -0.29 8.23 10.89
C ARG A 6 -0.15 8.07 12.40
N GLU A 7 -0.86 8.88 13.18
CA GLU A 7 -0.78 8.89 14.64
C GLU A 7 -1.07 7.53 15.27
N ALA A 8 -1.99 6.76 14.72
CA ALA A 8 -2.30 5.43 15.25
C ALA A 8 -1.09 4.48 15.14
N ILE A 9 -0.40 4.50 13.99
CA ILE A 9 0.80 3.67 13.79
C ILE A 9 1.95 4.20 14.64
N GLN A 10 2.14 5.52 14.72
CA GLN A 10 3.16 6.12 15.60
C GLN A 10 2.93 5.77 17.06
N ARG A 11 1.68 5.84 17.54
CA ARG A 11 1.33 5.40 18.91
C ARG A 11 1.63 3.92 19.13
N ARG A 12 1.38 3.05 18.15
CA ARG A 12 1.74 1.62 18.24
C ARG A 12 3.25 1.42 18.28
N LEU A 13 4.00 2.11 17.42
CA LEU A 13 5.48 2.07 17.47
C LEU A 13 6.02 2.54 18.81
N GLN A 14 5.49 3.66 19.33
CA GLN A 14 5.89 4.17 20.64
C GLN A 14 5.58 3.15 21.76
N LYS A 15 4.40 2.54 21.73
CA LYS A 15 4.04 1.47 22.67
C LYS A 15 5.06 0.32 22.67
N ARG A 16 5.55 -0.11 21.48
CA ARG A 16 6.56 -1.18 21.41
C ARG A 16 7.92 -0.76 21.95
N VAL A 17 8.24 0.54 21.86
CA VAL A 17 9.45 1.10 22.51
C VAL A 17 9.28 1.12 24.03
N ASP A 18 8.11 1.50 24.53
CA ASP A 18 7.82 1.49 25.96
C ASP A 18 7.76 0.05 26.51
N ASP A 19 7.22 -0.91 25.75
CA ASP A 19 7.14 -2.32 26.11
C ASP A 19 8.55 -2.94 26.30
N ILE A 20 9.54 -2.61 25.46
CA ILE A 20 10.90 -3.15 25.60
C ILE A 20 11.61 -2.64 26.87
N GLU A 21 11.29 -1.44 27.35
CA GLU A 21 11.78 -0.96 28.65
C GLU A 21 11.29 -1.85 29.80
N ASN A 22 10.06 -2.35 29.70
CA ASN A 22 9.43 -3.23 30.68
C ASN A 22 9.81 -4.72 30.49
N GLY A 23 10.75 -5.03 29.59
CA GLY A 23 11.19 -6.39 29.28
C GLY A 23 10.28 -7.16 28.33
N TYR A 24 9.24 -6.51 27.79
CA TYR A 24 8.35 -7.06 26.78
C TYR A 24 8.80 -6.63 25.39
N ARG A 25 9.17 -7.56 24.54
CA ARG A 25 9.63 -7.24 23.19
C ARG A 25 8.71 -7.85 22.13
N GLN A 26 8.12 -6.99 21.33
CA GLN A 26 7.41 -7.36 20.11
C GLN A 26 7.94 -6.51 18.96
N ASN A 27 8.58 -7.16 17.97
CA ASN A 27 9.11 -6.50 16.79
C ASN A 27 7.97 -6.00 15.88
N VAL A 28 8.25 -5.06 14.99
CA VAL A 28 7.23 -4.47 14.12
C VAL A 28 7.63 -4.62 12.65
N GLY A 29 6.69 -5.08 11.83
CA GLY A 29 6.79 -5.08 10.38
C GLY A 29 5.78 -4.09 9.78
N ILE A 30 6.24 -3.10 9.02
CA ILE A 30 5.39 -2.12 8.34
C ILE A 30 5.38 -2.44 6.86
N LEU A 31 4.25 -2.89 6.35
CA LEU A 31 4.08 -3.31 4.95
C LEU A 31 3.19 -2.30 4.21
N GLY A 32 3.48 -2.05 2.94
CA GLY A 32 2.65 -1.18 2.11
C GLY A 32 3.29 -0.91 0.76
N SER A 33 2.53 -0.43 -0.22
CA SER A 33 3.01 -0.11 -1.57
C SER A 33 4.20 0.85 -1.58
N SER A 34 4.93 0.90 -2.68
CA SER A 34 5.99 1.91 -2.87
C SER A 34 5.34 3.30 -2.92
N GLY A 35 5.93 4.30 -2.24
CA GLY A 35 5.40 5.67 -2.23
C GLY A 35 4.36 5.97 -1.15
N VAL A 36 3.86 4.97 -0.41
CA VAL A 36 2.83 5.14 0.64
C VAL A 36 3.32 5.87 1.90
N GLY A 37 4.63 6.17 2.00
CA GLY A 37 5.21 6.94 3.09
C GLY A 37 5.91 6.13 4.18
N LYS A 38 6.26 4.85 3.98
CA LYS A 38 6.97 4.00 4.97
C LYS A 38 8.29 4.62 5.44
N THR A 39 9.15 5.00 4.49
CA THR A 39 10.43 5.65 4.77
C THR A 39 10.25 6.95 5.55
N GLN A 40 9.26 7.76 5.17
CA GLN A 40 8.95 9.02 5.87
C GLN A 40 8.53 8.75 7.32
N LEU A 41 7.64 7.77 7.53
CA LEU A 41 7.21 7.34 8.86
C LEU A 41 8.39 6.89 9.72
N LEU A 42 9.31 6.08 9.18
CA LEU A 42 10.52 5.67 9.89
C LEU A 42 11.44 6.85 10.22
N CYS A 43 11.63 7.80 9.29
CA CYS A 43 12.46 8.98 9.52
C CYS A 43 11.90 9.86 10.65
N GLU A 44 10.59 10.07 10.70
CA GLU A 44 9.94 10.83 11.78
C GLU A 44 10.03 10.10 13.10
N PHE A 45 9.80 8.79 13.09
CA PHE A 45 9.97 7.97 14.29
C PHE A 45 11.41 7.97 14.80
N PHE A 46 12.39 7.87 13.90
CA PHE A 46 13.81 8.02 14.22
C PHE A 46 14.10 9.38 14.89
N GLN A 47 13.59 10.47 14.32
CA GLN A 47 13.77 11.81 14.88
C GLN A 47 13.13 11.95 16.27
N SER A 48 11.96 11.35 16.49
CA SER A 48 11.29 11.37 17.78
C SER A 48 12.11 10.65 18.85
N LEU A 49 12.68 9.49 18.52
CA LEU A 49 13.53 8.71 19.42
C LEU A 49 14.88 9.38 19.67
N SER A 50 15.48 10.05 18.67
CA SER A 50 16.77 10.75 18.79
C SER A 50 16.71 11.92 19.79
N ARG A 51 15.52 12.39 20.13
CA ARG A 51 15.32 13.40 21.19
C ARG A 51 15.21 12.79 22.59
N SER A 52 15.10 11.47 22.69
CA SER A 52 15.03 10.73 23.95
C SER A 52 16.40 10.18 24.31
N SER A 53 16.89 10.45 25.50
CA SER A 53 18.20 9.93 25.98
C SER A 53 18.18 8.43 26.33
N LYS A 54 17.03 7.79 26.34
CA LYS A 54 16.86 6.40 26.83
C LYS A 54 17.16 5.35 25.74
N HIS A 55 16.91 5.65 24.47
CA HIS A 55 17.00 4.71 23.36
C HIS A 55 18.07 5.15 22.36
N LEU A 56 18.64 4.18 21.64
CA LEU A 56 19.54 4.43 20.52
C LEU A 56 18.85 4.00 19.23
N PRO A 57 18.33 4.95 18.43
CA PRO A 57 17.80 4.64 17.13
C PRO A 57 18.92 4.39 16.12
N VAL A 58 18.84 3.28 15.39
CA VAL A 58 19.72 2.92 14.28
C VAL A 58 18.87 2.75 13.03
N TYR A 59 19.15 3.51 11.98
CA TYR A 59 18.40 3.44 10.72
C TYR A 59 19.30 2.92 9.60
N VAL A 60 18.87 1.84 8.95
CA VAL A 60 19.53 1.20 7.82
C VAL A 60 18.60 1.16 6.62
N LYS A 61 18.98 1.80 5.51
CA LYS A 61 18.29 1.67 4.23
C LYS A 61 18.88 0.48 3.48
N ALA A 62 18.13 -0.63 3.39
CA ALA A 62 18.62 -1.86 2.76
C ALA A 62 18.57 -1.83 1.23
N GLU A 63 17.84 -0.89 0.63
CA GLU A 63 17.80 -0.67 -0.82
C GLU A 63 19.12 -0.08 -1.34
N THR A 64 20.07 -0.95 -1.64
CA THR A 64 21.42 -0.61 -2.10
C THR A 64 21.74 -1.32 -3.41
N ILE A 65 22.89 -0.98 -4.03
CA ILE A 65 23.32 -1.60 -5.27
C ILE A 65 23.68 -3.06 -5.04
N ASP A 66 24.45 -3.35 -3.98
CA ASP A 66 24.94 -4.69 -3.65
C ASP A 66 25.04 -4.94 -2.14
N GLY A 67 25.34 -6.18 -1.76
CA GLY A 67 25.48 -6.61 -0.37
C GLY A 67 26.66 -5.97 0.36
N HIS A 68 27.74 -5.64 -0.33
CA HIS A 68 28.92 -5.00 0.27
C HIS A 68 28.59 -3.55 0.70
N GLN A 69 27.90 -2.81 -0.15
CA GLN A 69 27.43 -1.47 0.16
C GLN A 69 26.44 -1.47 1.34
N LEU A 70 25.55 -2.46 1.37
CA LEU A 70 24.62 -2.63 2.49
C LEU A 70 25.35 -2.85 3.81
N MET A 71 26.39 -3.72 3.83
CA MET A 71 27.18 -3.95 5.03
C MET A 71 27.91 -2.67 5.49
N GLN A 72 28.45 -1.87 4.55
CA GLN A 72 29.09 -0.59 4.87
C GLN A 72 28.11 0.42 5.47
N GLN A 73 26.90 0.53 4.91
CA GLN A 73 25.87 1.40 5.44
C GLN A 73 25.43 0.98 6.84
N TRP A 74 25.29 -0.32 7.08
CA TRP A 74 24.90 -0.83 8.40
C TRP A 74 25.96 -0.52 9.45
N MET A 75 27.24 -0.79 9.15
CA MET A 75 28.36 -0.41 10.04
C MET A 75 28.34 1.09 10.35
N GLY A 76 28.14 1.94 9.33
CA GLY A 76 28.06 3.38 9.49
C GLY A 76 26.88 3.81 10.36
N ALA A 77 25.71 3.23 10.17
CA ALA A 77 24.50 3.51 10.94
C ALA A 77 24.68 3.17 12.43
N VAL A 78 25.27 2.02 12.73
CA VAL A 78 25.54 1.60 14.13
C VAL A 78 26.54 2.54 14.82
N LEU A 79 27.62 2.92 14.13
CA LEU A 79 28.61 3.83 14.69
C LEU A 79 28.08 5.27 14.88
N SER A 80 27.27 5.76 13.92
CA SER A 80 26.73 7.12 14.00
C SER A 80 25.62 7.29 15.03
N ALA A 81 24.94 6.23 15.44
CA ALA A 81 23.86 6.28 16.45
C ALA A 81 24.32 6.90 17.77
N VAL A 82 25.52 6.57 18.22
CA VAL A 82 26.08 7.10 19.50
C VAL A 82 26.52 8.55 19.37
N MET A 83 26.96 8.95 18.17
CA MET A 83 27.34 10.36 17.92
C MET A 83 26.10 11.26 17.89
N LEU A 84 25.00 10.79 17.28
CA LEU A 84 23.70 11.46 17.30
C LEU A 84 23.18 11.63 18.74
N ASP A 85 23.26 10.58 19.54
CA ASP A 85 22.86 10.60 20.96
C ASP A 85 23.64 11.64 21.78
N ARG A 86 24.91 11.87 21.45
CA ARG A 86 25.78 12.86 22.11
C ARG A 86 25.83 14.21 21.41
N THR A 87 25.02 14.44 20.38
CA THR A 87 25.02 15.68 19.57
C THR A 87 26.39 16.04 18.97
N LEU A 88 27.19 15.02 18.66
CA LEU A 88 28.52 15.19 18.09
C LEU A 88 28.45 15.39 16.58
N ASN A 89 29.49 16.00 16.00
CA ASN A 89 29.59 16.11 14.55
C ASN A 89 29.83 14.72 13.93
N ILE A 90 29.01 14.32 12.96
CA ILE A 90 29.06 13.00 12.33
C ILE A 90 30.02 13.02 11.16
N PRO A 91 31.14 12.26 11.20
CA PRO A 91 32.04 12.12 10.08
C PRO A 91 31.36 11.49 8.86
N LYS A 92 31.68 11.98 7.66
CA LYS A 92 31.10 11.47 6.40
C LYS A 92 31.71 10.14 5.93
N THR A 93 32.80 9.68 6.54
CA THR A 93 33.50 8.45 6.14
C THR A 93 33.49 7.42 7.25
N LEU A 94 33.44 6.13 6.88
CA LEU A 94 33.49 5.04 7.86
C LEU A 94 34.77 5.07 8.70
N THR A 95 35.92 5.45 8.12
CA THR A 95 37.18 5.61 8.84
C THR A 95 37.12 6.74 9.89
N GLY A 96 36.47 7.85 9.54
CA GLY A 96 36.22 8.95 10.48
C GLY A 96 35.31 8.52 11.63
N LEU A 97 34.22 7.81 11.31
CA LEU A 97 33.29 7.25 12.30
C LEU A 97 34.01 6.31 13.27
N LEU A 98 34.85 5.41 12.76
CA LEU A 98 35.62 4.48 13.61
C LEU A 98 36.55 5.22 14.61
N ARG A 99 37.25 6.29 14.13
CA ARG A 99 38.15 7.05 14.97
C ARG A 99 37.42 7.79 16.10
N GLU A 100 36.33 8.47 15.79
CA GLU A 100 35.55 9.23 16.79
C GLU A 100 34.79 8.29 17.74
N ALA A 101 34.29 7.14 17.26
CA ALA A 101 33.57 6.19 18.09
C ALA A 101 34.48 5.37 19.01
N GLU A 102 35.79 5.29 18.75
CA GLU A 102 36.72 4.40 19.49
C GLU A 102 36.79 4.72 20.98
N SER A 103 36.71 5.99 21.35
CA SER A 103 36.69 6.42 22.77
C SER A 103 35.36 6.21 23.48
N ILE A 104 34.26 5.98 22.70
CA ILE A 104 32.89 5.93 23.21
C ILE A 104 32.39 4.48 23.29
N ILE A 105 32.62 3.70 22.21
CA ILE A 105 32.15 2.32 22.04
C ILE A 105 33.27 1.41 21.52
N PRO A 106 34.36 1.21 22.26
CA PRO A 106 35.55 0.47 21.82
C PRO A 106 35.25 -0.98 21.44
N LYS A 107 34.30 -1.66 22.10
CA LYS A 107 33.91 -3.04 21.77
C LYS A 107 33.20 -3.11 20.40
N THR A 108 32.25 -2.21 20.16
CA THR A 108 31.52 -2.11 18.88
C THR A 108 32.50 -1.74 17.74
N VAL A 109 33.42 -0.80 17.97
CA VAL A 109 34.47 -0.43 17.02
C VAL A 109 35.37 -1.64 16.68
N THR A 110 35.76 -2.42 17.70
CA THR A 110 36.55 -3.64 17.50
C THR A 110 35.80 -4.66 16.66
N ALA A 111 34.50 -4.86 16.89
CA ALA A 111 33.65 -5.75 16.08
C ALA A 111 33.55 -5.25 14.64
N VAL A 112 33.39 -3.95 14.39
CA VAL A 112 33.37 -3.38 13.04
C VAL A 112 34.73 -3.54 12.34
N LYS A 113 35.85 -3.31 13.03
CA LYS A 113 37.19 -3.55 12.47
C LYS A 113 37.41 -5.04 12.14
N HIS A 114 36.87 -5.94 12.95
CA HIS A 114 36.90 -7.39 12.67
C HIS A 114 36.07 -7.73 11.42
N LEU A 115 34.86 -7.22 11.33
CA LEU A 115 33.99 -7.38 10.16
C LEU A 115 34.66 -6.90 8.87
N GLN A 116 35.31 -5.73 8.89
CA GLN A 116 36.07 -5.23 7.74
C GLN A 116 37.22 -6.17 7.32
N ARG A 117 37.88 -6.82 8.29
CA ARG A 117 38.90 -7.83 7.98
C ARG A 117 38.31 -9.07 7.30
N LEU A 118 37.14 -9.55 7.80
CA LEU A 118 36.45 -10.69 7.18
C LEU A 118 36.05 -10.39 5.75
N LEU A 119 35.55 -9.18 5.46
CA LEU A 119 35.20 -8.75 4.12
C LEU A 119 36.41 -8.71 3.17
N ARG A 120 37.57 -8.22 3.64
CA ARG A 120 38.81 -8.23 2.85
C ARG A 120 39.35 -9.63 2.59
N GLN A 121 38.94 -10.63 3.36
CA GLN A 121 39.30 -12.04 3.23
C GLN A 121 38.24 -12.85 2.49
N ASP A 122 37.23 -12.22 1.88
CA ASP A 122 36.09 -12.85 1.21
C ASP A 122 35.29 -13.84 2.09
N LYS A 123 35.41 -13.71 3.42
CA LYS A 123 34.67 -14.54 4.38
C LYS A 123 33.27 -14.00 4.62
N ASN A 124 32.50 -13.86 3.54
CA ASN A 124 31.20 -13.19 3.55
C ASN A 124 30.19 -13.81 4.51
N SER A 125 30.17 -15.13 4.65
CA SER A 125 29.26 -15.83 5.56
C SER A 125 29.49 -15.45 7.04
N LEU A 126 30.73 -15.34 7.46
CA LEU A 126 31.08 -14.89 8.82
C LEU A 126 30.81 -13.40 8.98
N ALA A 127 31.10 -12.61 7.94
CA ALA A 127 30.86 -11.18 7.95
C ALA A 127 29.37 -10.84 8.15
N ILE A 128 28.44 -11.54 7.48
CA ILE A 128 26.99 -11.35 7.64
C ILE A 128 26.58 -11.66 9.10
N LYS A 129 27.08 -12.74 9.68
CA LYS A 129 26.78 -13.09 11.07
C LYS A 129 27.25 -11.99 12.04
N GLU A 130 28.49 -11.53 11.90
CA GLU A 130 29.05 -10.46 12.72
C GLU A 130 28.29 -9.12 12.54
N LEU A 131 27.87 -8.82 11.30
CA LEU A 131 27.07 -7.63 11.01
C LEU A 131 25.77 -7.62 11.81
N LEU A 132 25.03 -8.73 11.79
CA LEU A 132 23.74 -8.84 12.49
C LEU A 132 23.88 -8.74 14.00
N MET A 133 25.07 -9.11 14.56
CA MET A 133 25.37 -9.01 16.00
C MET A 133 25.71 -7.58 16.46
N LEU A 134 26.01 -6.65 15.56
CA LEU A 134 26.51 -5.31 15.91
C LEU A 134 25.52 -4.53 16.80
N SER A 135 24.23 -4.56 16.50
CA SER A 135 23.21 -3.83 17.26
C SER A 135 23.09 -4.35 18.70
N GLY A 136 23.17 -5.66 18.91
CA GLY A 136 23.20 -6.27 20.23
C GLY A 136 24.50 -5.95 20.99
N THR A 137 25.64 -5.87 20.29
CA THR A 137 26.92 -5.46 20.88
C THR A 137 26.86 -4.01 21.34
N LEU A 138 26.31 -3.12 20.51
CA LEU A 138 26.08 -1.72 20.83
C LEU A 138 25.18 -1.56 22.08
N ALA A 139 24.05 -2.29 22.13
CA ALA A 139 23.14 -2.25 23.26
C ALA A 139 23.81 -2.65 24.57
N ARG A 140 24.55 -3.76 24.58
CA ARG A 140 25.29 -4.26 25.74
C ARG A 140 26.42 -3.31 26.19
N GLU A 141 27.07 -2.64 25.26
CA GLU A 141 28.17 -1.73 25.54
C GLU A 141 27.68 -0.40 26.13
N THR A 142 26.58 0.12 25.59
CA THR A 142 26.02 1.41 26.03
C THR A 142 25.04 1.29 27.20
N GLY A 143 24.52 0.08 27.47
CA GLY A 143 23.45 -0.14 28.46
C GLY A 143 22.09 0.43 28.04
N LYS A 144 21.96 0.93 26.80
CA LYS A 144 20.71 1.49 26.25
C LYS A 144 20.00 0.46 25.38
N LYS A 145 18.67 0.57 25.28
CA LYS A 145 17.88 -0.20 24.32
C LYS A 145 18.13 0.35 22.92
N VAL A 146 18.38 -0.54 21.96
CA VAL A 146 18.56 -0.17 20.54
C VAL A 146 17.27 -0.39 19.78
N VAL A 147 16.84 0.60 19.00
CA VAL A 147 15.74 0.46 18.04
C VAL A 147 16.34 0.42 16.65
N LEU A 148 16.45 -0.80 16.09
CA LEU A 148 17.02 -1.03 14.77
C LEU A 148 15.91 -0.98 13.72
N MET A 149 15.94 0.05 12.89
CA MET A 149 15.01 0.28 11.78
C MET A 149 15.67 -0.17 10.49
N ILE A 150 15.06 -1.13 9.79
CA ILE A 150 15.55 -1.63 8.49
C ILE A 150 14.51 -1.32 7.42
N ASP A 151 14.80 -0.31 6.62
CA ASP A 151 13.94 0.10 5.52
C ASP A 151 14.19 -0.78 4.28
N GLU A 152 13.11 -1.29 3.67
CA GLU A 152 13.11 -2.26 2.56
C GLU A 152 13.86 -3.55 2.90
N PHE A 153 13.51 -4.16 4.05
CA PHE A 153 14.26 -5.30 4.62
C PHE A 153 14.35 -6.53 3.71
N GLN A 154 13.43 -6.73 2.78
CA GLN A 154 13.52 -7.82 1.79
C GLN A 154 14.80 -7.74 0.95
N ALA A 155 15.39 -6.55 0.81
CA ALA A 155 16.67 -6.37 0.11
C ALA A 155 17.86 -7.01 0.82
N LEU A 156 17.69 -7.49 2.06
CA LEU A 156 18.73 -8.31 2.74
C LEU A 156 19.07 -9.58 1.95
N GLU A 157 18.21 -10.04 1.05
CA GLU A 157 18.51 -11.15 0.11
C GLU A 157 19.79 -10.91 -0.68
N LYS A 158 20.19 -9.67 -0.91
CA LYS A 158 21.46 -9.31 -1.59
C LYS A 158 22.71 -9.74 -0.82
N LEU A 159 22.58 -10.05 0.46
CA LEU A 159 23.68 -10.62 1.26
C LEU A 159 23.98 -12.09 0.87
N SER A 160 23.12 -12.70 0.07
CA SER A 160 23.26 -13.99 -0.59
C SER A 160 23.35 -15.20 0.36
N SER A 161 24.54 -15.67 0.72
CA SER A 161 24.71 -16.90 1.50
C SER A 161 25.60 -16.67 2.72
N PRO A 162 25.23 -17.20 3.91
CA PRO A 162 24.03 -18.00 4.22
C PRO A 162 22.75 -17.18 4.21
N ASP A 163 21.57 -17.83 4.26
CA ASP A 163 20.27 -17.14 4.28
C ASP A 163 20.24 -16.05 5.39
N PRO A 164 20.21 -14.77 5.02
CA PRO A 164 20.32 -13.67 5.98
C PRO A 164 19.11 -13.58 6.91
N PHE A 165 17.92 -14.02 6.45
CA PHE A 165 16.71 -13.97 7.30
C PHE A 165 16.73 -15.04 8.40
N LEU A 166 17.24 -16.23 8.11
CA LEU A 166 17.41 -17.26 9.14
C LEU A 166 18.43 -16.82 10.19
N LEU A 167 19.50 -16.15 9.77
CA LEU A 167 20.50 -15.60 10.69
C LEU A 167 19.92 -14.44 11.51
N LEU A 168 19.19 -13.53 10.84
CA LEU A 168 18.50 -12.42 11.49
C LEU A 168 17.49 -12.93 12.52
N GLY A 169 16.70 -13.96 12.18
CA GLY A 169 15.75 -14.58 13.10
C GLY A 169 16.43 -15.15 14.34
N LYS A 170 17.54 -15.87 14.18
CA LYS A 170 18.35 -16.37 15.32
C LYS A 170 18.89 -15.23 16.17
N GLN A 171 19.39 -14.17 15.53
CA GLN A 171 19.93 -13.02 16.27
C GLN A 171 18.82 -12.27 17.02
N MET A 172 17.66 -12.10 16.44
CA MET A 172 16.49 -11.54 17.10
C MET A 172 16.08 -12.33 18.35
N MET A 173 16.25 -13.64 18.38
CA MET A 173 15.95 -14.46 19.58
C MET A 173 16.95 -14.20 20.72
N ILE A 174 18.20 -13.91 20.37
CA ILE A 174 19.30 -13.71 21.34
C ILE A 174 19.27 -12.28 21.89
N ASP A 175 19.09 -11.28 21.05
CA ASP A 175 19.20 -9.86 21.39
C ASP A 175 17.90 -9.33 22.01
N LYS A 176 17.75 -9.49 23.32
CA LYS A 176 16.58 -8.99 24.07
C LYS A 176 16.57 -7.46 24.23
N GLU A 177 17.71 -6.81 24.04
CA GLU A 177 17.90 -5.36 24.18
C GLU A 177 17.70 -4.59 22.87
N VAL A 178 17.30 -5.29 21.77
CA VAL A 178 17.11 -4.70 20.45
C VAL A 178 15.67 -4.90 19.99
N LEU A 179 14.99 -3.78 19.71
CA LEU A 179 13.70 -3.78 19.03
C LEU A 179 13.94 -3.64 17.53
N TYR A 180 13.38 -4.54 16.74
CA TYR A 180 13.47 -4.49 15.29
C TYR A 180 12.18 -3.90 14.70
N VAL A 181 12.35 -2.86 13.89
CA VAL A 181 11.28 -2.25 13.10
C VAL A 181 11.67 -2.37 11.63
N VAL A 182 10.95 -3.17 10.87
CA VAL A 182 11.28 -3.42 9.46
C VAL A 182 10.19 -2.93 8.54
N THR A 183 10.55 -2.42 7.35
CA THR A 183 9.57 -2.05 6.33
C THR A 183 9.77 -2.82 5.04
N SER A 184 8.72 -2.97 4.25
CA SER A 184 8.78 -3.53 2.91
C SER A 184 7.74 -2.92 1.97
N SER A 185 8.17 -2.65 0.74
CA SER A 185 7.28 -2.31 -0.38
C SER A 185 6.74 -3.55 -1.11
N SER A 186 7.46 -4.68 -1.01
CA SER A 186 7.02 -5.97 -1.54
C SER A 186 6.22 -6.74 -0.50
N VAL A 187 4.92 -6.44 -0.39
CA VAL A 187 4.05 -6.97 0.67
C VAL A 187 4.01 -8.50 0.69
N ASP A 188 3.81 -9.14 -0.46
CA ASP A 188 3.71 -10.60 -0.55
C ASP A 188 5.04 -11.27 -0.22
N ARG A 189 6.16 -10.70 -0.70
CA ARG A 189 7.50 -11.21 -0.38
C ARG A 189 7.81 -11.07 1.11
N ALA A 190 7.44 -9.95 1.72
CA ALA A 190 7.61 -9.75 3.16
C ALA A 190 6.79 -10.76 3.98
N ARG A 191 5.53 -10.99 3.60
CA ARG A 191 4.67 -12.00 4.24
C ARG A 191 5.25 -13.41 4.11
N GLU A 192 5.80 -13.76 2.94
CA GLU A 192 6.51 -15.02 2.72
C GLU A 192 7.73 -15.14 3.66
N ILE A 193 8.57 -14.09 3.75
CA ILE A 193 9.73 -14.07 4.64
C ILE A 193 9.29 -14.25 6.11
N PHE A 194 8.26 -13.53 6.58
CA PHE A 194 7.76 -13.70 7.94
C PHE A 194 7.24 -15.11 8.20
N ARG A 195 6.49 -15.69 7.27
CA ARG A 195 5.89 -17.01 7.43
C ARG A 195 6.92 -18.14 7.33
N GLU A 196 7.88 -18.06 6.40
CA GLU A 196 8.76 -19.17 6.10
C GLU A 196 10.15 -19.04 6.74
N LYS A 197 10.73 -17.84 6.73
CA LYS A 197 12.11 -17.60 7.16
C LYS A 197 12.21 -17.15 8.62
N LEU A 198 11.22 -16.37 9.08
CA LEU A 198 11.13 -15.87 10.44
C LEU A 198 10.06 -16.61 11.26
N SER A 199 9.66 -17.80 10.83
CA SER A 199 8.60 -18.62 11.46
C SER A 199 8.86 -18.92 12.94
N LEU A 200 10.11 -19.06 13.36
CA LEU A 200 10.50 -19.24 14.77
C LEU A 200 10.16 -18.01 15.66
N LEU A 201 9.91 -16.86 15.04
CA LEU A 201 9.48 -15.62 15.69
C LEU A 201 7.98 -15.37 15.51
N PHE A 202 7.23 -16.40 15.11
CA PHE A 202 5.78 -16.30 14.94
C PHE A 202 5.13 -15.83 16.26
N GLY A 203 4.39 -14.72 16.19
CA GLY A 203 3.86 -14.04 17.40
C GLY A 203 4.76 -12.95 17.99
N ASN A 204 6.05 -12.88 17.62
CA ASN A 204 6.95 -11.82 18.06
C ASN A 204 7.02 -10.62 17.08
N PHE A 205 6.29 -10.69 15.96
CA PHE A 205 6.13 -9.59 15.02
C PHE A 205 4.68 -9.10 15.02
N GLU A 206 4.51 -7.82 15.26
CA GLU A 206 3.29 -7.10 14.93
C GLU A 206 3.42 -6.59 13.50
N VAL A 207 2.51 -7.03 12.62
CA VAL A 207 2.49 -6.58 11.23
C VAL A 207 1.47 -5.47 11.07
N LEU A 208 1.94 -4.28 10.68
CA LEU A 208 1.13 -3.10 10.42
C LEU A 208 1.08 -2.86 8.91
N GLU A 209 -0.10 -2.71 8.36
CA GLU A 209 -0.28 -2.37 6.96
C GLU A 209 -0.44 -0.85 6.81
N LEU A 210 0.42 -0.25 6.00
CA LEU A 210 0.36 1.15 5.64
C LEU A 210 -0.31 1.27 4.28
N ALA A 211 -1.58 1.66 4.28
CA ALA A 211 -2.35 1.90 3.06
C ALA A 211 -2.17 3.35 2.55
N PRO A 212 -2.50 3.66 1.30
CA PRO A 212 -2.70 5.04 0.85
C PRO A 212 -3.65 5.82 1.76
N PHE A 213 -3.65 7.14 1.68
CA PHE A 213 -4.59 7.96 2.45
C PHE A 213 -6.03 7.64 2.05
N GLY A 214 -6.91 7.48 3.04
CA GLY A 214 -8.33 7.60 2.81
C GLY A 214 -8.71 9.03 2.42
N TYR A 215 -9.93 9.22 1.93
CA TYR A 215 -10.37 10.56 1.48
C TYR A 215 -10.25 11.61 2.60
N MET A 216 -10.64 11.26 3.83
CA MET A 216 -10.54 12.14 5.00
C MET A 216 -9.09 12.48 5.36
N GLU A 217 -8.20 11.48 5.33
CA GLU A 217 -6.78 11.69 5.57
C GLU A 217 -6.16 12.61 4.52
N MET A 218 -6.56 12.45 3.25
CA MET A 218 -6.15 13.36 2.18
C MET A 218 -6.67 14.78 2.40
N GLU A 219 -7.93 14.98 2.80
CA GLU A 219 -8.46 16.32 3.11
C GLU A 219 -7.67 17.01 4.23
N GLN A 220 -7.37 16.27 5.30
CA GLN A 220 -6.54 16.78 6.39
C GLN A 220 -5.12 17.10 5.90
N TYR A 221 -4.54 16.24 5.03
CA TYR A 221 -3.23 16.47 4.43
C TYR A 221 -3.21 17.76 3.61
N LEU A 222 -4.22 18.00 2.77
CA LEU A 222 -4.38 19.22 2.00
C LEU A 222 -4.46 20.45 2.92
N ALA A 223 -5.27 20.39 3.97
CA ALA A 223 -5.42 21.48 4.94
C ALA A 223 -4.11 21.78 5.69
N THR A 224 -3.29 20.76 5.93
CA THR A 224 -1.99 20.95 6.62
C THR A 224 -0.91 21.49 5.67
N ARG A 225 -0.89 21.04 4.40
CA ARG A 225 0.14 21.42 3.44
C ARG A 225 -0.13 22.77 2.78
N MET A 226 -1.40 23.09 2.55
CA MET A 226 -1.83 24.32 1.89
C MET A 226 -2.93 25.03 2.70
N PRO A 227 -2.63 25.49 3.94
CA PRO A 227 -3.65 26.02 4.85
C PRO A 227 -4.27 27.34 4.37
N ALA A 228 -3.60 28.07 3.50
CA ALA A 228 -4.10 29.34 2.94
C ALA A 228 -5.06 29.14 1.75
N HIS A 229 -5.21 27.89 1.26
CA HIS A 229 -5.94 27.61 0.02
C HIS A 229 -7.24 26.89 0.28
N ARG A 230 -8.27 27.29 -0.47
CA ARG A 230 -9.58 26.65 -0.46
C ARG A 230 -9.69 25.69 -1.64
N TRP A 231 -10.08 24.46 -1.33
CA TRP A 231 -10.32 23.41 -2.30
C TRP A 231 -11.82 23.17 -2.44
N SER A 232 -12.35 23.22 -3.65
CA SER A 232 -13.73 22.81 -3.86
C SER A 232 -13.88 21.30 -3.62
N PRO A 233 -15.06 20.82 -3.20
CA PRO A 233 -15.33 19.38 -3.02
C PRO A 233 -15.03 18.57 -4.28
N GLU A 234 -15.33 19.11 -5.47
CA GLU A 234 -15.15 18.48 -6.77
C GLU A 234 -13.66 18.27 -7.06
N LEU A 235 -12.83 19.29 -6.82
CA LEU A 235 -11.38 19.20 -7.02
C LEU A 235 -10.73 18.22 -6.04
N LYS A 236 -11.20 18.16 -4.79
CA LYS A 236 -10.72 17.14 -3.84
C LYS A 236 -11.05 15.73 -4.30
N LYS A 237 -12.27 15.50 -4.79
CA LYS A 237 -12.69 14.20 -5.31
C LYS A 237 -11.92 13.82 -6.58
N PHE A 238 -11.72 14.76 -7.48
CA PHE A 238 -10.88 14.55 -8.66
C PHE A 238 -9.44 14.19 -8.27
N LEU A 239 -8.84 14.96 -7.36
CA LEU A 239 -7.50 14.70 -6.86
C LEU A 239 -7.39 13.30 -6.22
N PHE A 240 -8.36 12.94 -5.38
CA PHE A 240 -8.41 11.61 -4.78
C PHE A 240 -8.58 10.51 -5.82
N HIS A 241 -9.46 10.70 -6.81
CA HIS A 241 -9.67 9.74 -7.89
C HIS A 241 -8.40 9.53 -8.72
N MET A 242 -7.70 10.61 -9.06
CA MET A 242 -6.47 10.53 -9.86
C MET A 242 -5.32 9.90 -9.10
N THR A 243 -5.15 10.20 -7.81
CA THR A 243 -4.00 9.78 -7.00
C THR A 243 -4.25 8.54 -6.17
N ASP A 244 -5.52 8.11 -6.04
CA ASP A 244 -5.97 7.06 -5.13
C ASP A 244 -5.47 7.24 -3.68
N GLY A 245 -5.26 8.50 -3.29
CA GLY A 245 -4.72 8.86 -1.98
C GLY A 245 -3.23 8.52 -1.78
N GLU A 246 -2.50 8.15 -2.83
CA GLU A 246 -1.06 7.85 -2.73
C GLU A 246 -0.27 9.11 -2.34
N PRO A 247 0.40 9.11 -1.17
CA PRO A 247 1.05 10.29 -0.63
C PRO A 247 2.12 10.88 -1.54
N ILE A 248 2.84 10.03 -2.29
CA ILE A 248 3.90 10.48 -3.20
C ILE A 248 3.33 11.36 -4.33
N TYR A 249 2.21 10.96 -4.92
CA TYR A 249 1.59 11.74 -6.00
C TYR A 249 1.01 13.04 -5.46
N LEU A 250 0.35 12.98 -4.30
CA LEU A 250 -0.16 14.16 -3.62
C LEU A 250 0.95 15.18 -3.32
N ASP A 251 2.06 14.73 -2.72
CA ASP A 251 3.16 15.61 -2.36
C ASP A 251 3.81 16.25 -3.60
N LEU A 252 4.01 15.49 -4.68
CA LEU A 252 4.57 15.99 -5.92
C LEU A 252 3.68 17.05 -6.58
N LEU A 253 2.37 16.81 -6.61
CA LEU A 253 1.39 17.76 -7.17
C LEU A 253 1.29 19.03 -6.31
N LEU A 254 1.23 18.90 -4.98
CA LEU A 254 1.19 20.05 -4.09
C LEU A 254 2.46 20.91 -4.18
N GLN A 255 3.65 20.28 -4.24
CA GLN A 255 4.88 21.02 -4.47
C GLN A 255 4.89 21.75 -5.83
N ARG A 256 4.25 21.17 -6.86
CA ARG A 256 4.09 21.85 -8.15
C ARG A 256 3.17 23.04 -8.04
N LEU A 257 2.04 22.90 -7.36
CA LEU A 257 1.11 24.01 -7.11
C LEU A 257 1.77 25.13 -6.31
N GLU A 258 2.49 24.82 -5.23
CA GLU A 258 3.26 25.79 -4.44
C GLU A 258 4.23 26.62 -5.31
N GLN A 259 4.84 26.03 -6.34
CA GLN A 259 5.74 26.73 -7.26
C GLN A 259 5.02 27.68 -8.22
N VAL A 260 3.79 27.35 -8.62
CA VAL A 260 2.97 28.18 -9.53
C VAL A 260 2.37 29.36 -8.75
N GLU A 261 1.91 29.13 -7.53
CA GLU A 261 1.21 30.13 -6.69
C GLU A 261 2.08 31.30 -6.25
N ILE A 262 3.40 31.12 -6.13
CA ILE A 262 4.33 32.23 -5.86
C ILE A 262 4.21 33.34 -6.92
N ARG A 263 3.56 33.08 -8.05
CA ARG A 263 3.46 34.01 -9.18
C ARG A 263 2.07 34.64 -9.40
N GLU A 264 0.96 34.01 -9.02
CA GLU A 264 -0.38 34.41 -9.53
C GLU A 264 -1.56 34.38 -8.53
N PHE A 265 -1.43 34.41 -7.29
CA PHE A 265 -2.48 34.52 -6.24
C PHE A 265 -3.97 34.34 -6.61
N PRO A 266 -4.59 33.18 -6.32
CA PRO A 266 -5.89 33.21 -5.64
C PRO A 266 -5.92 32.32 -4.40
N GLN A 267 -6.72 32.70 -3.39
CA GLN A 267 -7.02 31.86 -2.22
C GLN A 267 -7.71 30.53 -2.60
N ASP A 268 -8.31 30.47 -3.78
CA ASP A 268 -9.04 29.31 -4.28
C ASP A 268 -8.23 28.61 -5.38
N VAL A 269 -8.00 27.30 -5.22
CA VAL A 269 -7.39 26.48 -6.26
C VAL A 269 -8.36 26.37 -7.43
N SER A 270 -7.96 26.89 -8.60
CA SER A 270 -8.79 26.78 -9.79
C SER A 270 -8.62 25.44 -10.51
N PRO A 271 -9.66 24.93 -11.20
CA PRO A 271 -9.55 23.69 -12.00
C PRO A 271 -8.41 23.74 -13.01
N SER A 272 -8.25 24.84 -13.73
CA SER A 272 -7.21 25.00 -14.76
C SER A 272 -5.80 24.90 -14.20
N VAL A 273 -5.54 25.49 -13.03
CA VAL A 273 -4.23 25.43 -12.34
C VAL A 273 -3.91 24.00 -11.91
N LEU A 274 -4.89 23.27 -11.35
CA LEU A 274 -4.70 21.88 -10.97
C LEU A 274 -4.45 20.99 -12.19
N LEU A 275 -5.24 21.13 -13.26
CA LEU A 275 -5.06 20.37 -14.50
C LEU A 275 -3.71 20.65 -15.16
N ASP A 276 -3.24 21.91 -15.15
CA ASP A 276 -1.92 22.26 -15.68
C ASP A 276 -0.78 21.67 -14.84
N ALA A 277 -0.93 21.63 -13.50
CA ALA A 277 0.01 20.95 -12.61
C ALA A 277 0.11 19.45 -12.94
N PHE A 278 -1.01 18.78 -13.17
CA PHE A 278 -1.01 17.39 -13.65
C PHE A 278 -0.33 17.24 -15.00
N CYS A 279 -0.60 18.13 -15.96
CA CYS A 279 0.07 18.11 -17.25
C CYS A 279 1.59 18.26 -17.10
N GLN A 280 2.05 19.16 -16.25
CA GLN A 280 3.48 19.34 -16.00
C GLN A 280 4.14 18.12 -15.37
N GLU A 281 3.50 17.50 -14.39
CA GLU A 281 4.07 16.33 -13.70
C GLU A 281 3.95 15.02 -14.51
N LEU A 282 2.92 14.86 -15.37
CA LEU A 282 2.71 13.65 -16.16
C LEU A 282 3.37 13.71 -17.55
N PHE A 283 3.49 14.90 -18.12
CA PHE A 283 3.91 15.03 -19.52
C PHE A 283 5.29 15.65 -19.68
N ASP A 284 5.68 16.67 -18.91
CA ASP A 284 6.94 17.35 -19.14
C ASP A 284 8.13 16.40 -18.86
N ARG A 285 9.23 16.56 -19.63
CA ARG A 285 10.44 15.71 -19.49
C ARG A 285 11.07 15.75 -18.09
N ARG A 286 10.77 16.77 -17.30
CA ARG A 286 11.20 16.93 -15.91
C ARG A 286 10.05 16.69 -14.93
N GLY A 287 8.93 16.21 -15.40
CA GLY A 287 7.80 15.82 -14.56
C GLY A 287 8.18 14.63 -13.70
N ARG A 288 8.08 14.79 -12.38
CA ARG A 288 8.54 13.77 -11.43
C ARG A 288 7.64 12.56 -11.41
N ILE A 289 6.33 12.74 -11.64
CA ILE A 289 5.37 11.63 -11.77
C ILE A 289 5.67 10.84 -13.05
N ALA A 290 5.94 11.53 -14.18
CA ALA A 290 6.35 10.86 -15.42
C ALA A 290 7.60 10.00 -15.20
N LEU A 291 8.62 10.53 -14.51
CA LEU A 291 9.84 9.80 -14.19
C LEU A 291 9.59 8.60 -13.27
N LEU A 292 8.66 8.70 -12.31
CA LEU A 292 8.26 7.56 -11.49
C LEU A 292 7.61 6.46 -12.34
N CYS A 293 6.70 6.83 -13.23
CA CYS A 293 6.04 5.90 -14.15
C CYS A 293 7.04 5.24 -15.11
N GLU A 294 7.97 6.00 -15.67
CA GLU A 294 9.04 5.49 -16.53
C GLU A 294 9.94 4.50 -15.76
N ASN A 295 10.33 4.83 -14.53
CA ASN A 295 11.13 3.94 -13.69
C ASN A 295 10.40 2.62 -13.35
N GLN A 296 9.10 2.68 -13.05
CA GLN A 296 8.28 1.48 -12.84
C GLN A 296 8.26 0.59 -14.10
N LEU A 297 8.05 1.21 -15.26
CA LEU A 297 8.06 0.50 -16.54
C LEU A 297 9.44 -0.10 -16.87
N GLU A 298 10.53 0.62 -16.56
CA GLU A 298 11.90 0.14 -16.77
C GLU A 298 12.27 -1.02 -15.83
N GLN A 299 11.86 -0.98 -14.57
CA GLN A 299 12.14 -2.05 -13.62
C GLN A 299 11.56 -3.39 -14.07
N CYS A 300 10.32 -3.40 -14.56
CA CYS A 300 9.68 -4.57 -15.15
C CYS A 300 10.49 -5.15 -16.33
N ALA A 301 11.09 -4.27 -17.11
CA ALA A 301 11.78 -4.64 -18.34
C ALA A 301 13.25 -5.04 -18.13
N ARG A 302 13.89 -4.69 -17.02
CA ARG A 302 15.33 -4.96 -16.78
C ARG A 302 15.69 -6.45 -16.75
N LEU A 303 14.75 -7.29 -16.32
CA LEU A 303 14.96 -8.73 -16.17
C LEU A 303 14.51 -9.54 -17.40
N ALA A 304 13.86 -8.92 -18.38
CA ALA A 304 13.35 -9.57 -19.57
C ALA A 304 14.29 -9.36 -20.76
N LYS A 305 14.65 -10.43 -21.47
CA LYS A 305 15.40 -10.35 -22.74
C LYS A 305 14.63 -9.58 -23.81
N ASN A 306 13.30 -9.62 -23.78
CA ASN A 306 12.39 -8.90 -24.69
C ASN A 306 11.35 -8.15 -23.87
N ARG A 307 11.37 -6.82 -23.93
CA ARG A 307 10.46 -5.90 -23.19
C ARG A 307 9.08 -5.79 -23.82
N GLY A 308 8.98 -6.02 -25.13
CA GLY A 308 7.77 -5.74 -25.91
C GLY A 308 6.49 -6.36 -25.35
N PRO A 309 6.43 -7.66 -25.05
CA PRO A 309 5.23 -8.32 -24.54
C PRO A 309 4.73 -7.74 -23.19
N TYR A 310 5.65 -7.36 -22.30
CA TYR A 310 5.32 -6.79 -20.98
C TYR A 310 4.67 -5.41 -21.10
N VAL A 311 5.29 -4.54 -21.91
CA VAL A 311 4.74 -3.20 -22.19
C VAL A 311 3.38 -3.30 -22.87
N ARG A 312 3.24 -4.18 -23.89
CA ARG A 312 1.95 -4.40 -24.56
C ARG A 312 0.89 -4.96 -23.62
N ALA A 313 1.26 -5.84 -22.67
CA ALA A 313 0.32 -6.34 -21.66
C ALA A 313 -0.14 -5.24 -20.71
N LEU A 314 0.74 -4.36 -20.24
CA LEU A 314 0.38 -3.20 -19.42
C LEU A 314 -0.54 -2.25 -20.20
N LEU A 315 -0.26 -2.01 -21.50
CA LEU A 315 -1.15 -1.23 -22.38
C LEU A 315 -2.51 -1.91 -22.56
N ALA A 316 -2.55 -3.24 -22.75
CA ALA A 316 -3.81 -3.98 -22.82
C ALA A 316 -4.66 -3.80 -21.56
N LEU A 317 -4.01 -3.91 -20.39
CA LEU A 317 -4.65 -3.69 -19.09
C LEU A 317 -5.12 -2.23 -18.92
N SER A 318 -4.33 -1.24 -19.36
CA SER A 318 -4.71 0.17 -19.29
C SER A 318 -5.89 0.53 -20.20
N HIS A 319 -6.20 -0.32 -21.16
CA HIS A 319 -7.39 -0.21 -22.04
C HIS A 319 -8.57 -1.10 -21.59
N GLY A 320 -8.61 -1.53 -20.34
CA GLY A 320 -9.73 -2.30 -19.80
C GLY A 320 -9.81 -3.76 -20.29
N ARG A 321 -8.70 -4.33 -20.79
CA ARG A 321 -8.66 -5.75 -21.14
C ARG A 321 -8.20 -6.54 -19.93
N HIS A 322 -9.14 -7.07 -19.16
CA HIS A 322 -8.83 -7.71 -17.88
C HIS A 322 -8.70 -9.24 -17.96
N LYS A 323 -9.10 -9.87 -19.08
CA LYS A 323 -9.10 -11.34 -19.22
C LYS A 323 -7.92 -11.83 -20.05
N LEU A 324 -7.42 -13.01 -19.72
CA LEU A 324 -6.24 -13.62 -20.36
C LEU A 324 -6.37 -13.69 -21.90
N ILE A 325 -7.52 -14.13 -22.44
CA ILE A 325 -7.72 -14.29 -23.90
C ILE A 325 -7.72 -12.93 -24.64
N PRO A 326 -8.49 -11.89 -24.22
CA PRO A 326 -8.41 -10.56 -24.83
C PRO A 326 -7.01 -9.91 -24.71
N ILE A 327 -6.28 -10.18 -23.63
CA ILE A 327 -4.90 -9.68 -23.47
C ILE A 327 -3.99 -10.40 -24.48
N ALA A 328 -4.06 -11.73 -24.58
CA ALA A 328 -3.26 -12.53 -25.52
C ALA A 328 -3.46 -12.07 -26.97
N ALA A 329 -4.71 -11.82 -27.36
CA ALA A 329 -5.04 -11.29 -28.69
C ALA A 329 -4.44 -9.88 -28.92
N PHE A 330 -4.43 -9.01 -27.90
CA PHE A 330 -3.89 -7.66 -28.02
C PHE A 330 -2.36 -7.62 -28.12
N ILE A 331 -1.67 -8.50 -27.38
CA ILE A 331 -0.21 -8.55 -27.38
C ILE A 331 0.37 -9.41 -28.50
N GLU A 332 -0.50 -10.09 -29.26
CA GLU A 332 -0.15 -10.98 -30.37
C GLU A 332 0.74 -12.16 -29.92
N GLU A 333 0.41 -12.73 -28.73
CA GLU A 333 1.12 -13.85 -28.16
C GLU A 333 0.20 -15.04 -27.89
N THR A 334 0.77 -16.21 -27.69
CA THR A 334 -0.03 -17.38 -27.24
C THR A 334 -0.56 -17.18 -25.83
N VAL A 335 -1.65 -17.85 -25.49
CA VAL A 335 -2.25 -17.81 -24.13
C VAL A 335 -1.23 -18.22 -23.07
N ALA A 336 -0.39 -19.22 -23.37
CA ALA A 336 0.64 -19.73 -22.46
C ALA A 336 1.75 -18.67 -22.20
N GLU A 337 2.23 -18.00 -23.23
CA GLU A 337 3.23 -16.94 -23.09
C GLU A 337 2.63 -15.71 -22.38
N THR A 338 1.41 -15.33 -22.72
CA THR A 338 0.68 -14.25 -22.05
C THR A 338 0.54 -14.54 -20.55
N GLN A 339 0.25 -15.78 -20.16
CA GLN A 339 0.14 -16.15 -18.76
C GLN A 339 1.47 -15.98 -18.01
N LYS A 340 2.61 -16.30 -18.67
CA LYS A 340 3.95 -16.07 -18.08
C LYS A 340 4.24 -14.58 -17.91
N VAL A 341 3.90 -13.77 -18.93
CA VAL A 341 4.05 -12.31 -18.89
C VAL A 341 3.23 -11.72 -17.74
N LEU A 342 1.94 -12.08 -17.64
CA LEU A 342 1.06 -11.58 -16.57
C LEU A 342 1.49 -12.05 -15.19
N LYS A 343 1.94 -13.31 -15.07
CA LYS A 343 2.49 -13.81 -13.79
C LYS A 343 3.67 -12.95 -13.35
N ARG A 344 4.58 -12.62 -14.25
CA ARG A 344 5.73 -11.78 -13.95
C ARG A 344 5.33 -10.36 -13.56
N LEU A 345 4.37 -9.74 -14.27
CA LEU A 345 3.84 -8.42 -13.91
C LEU A 345 3.23 -8.39 -12.51
N VAL A 346 2.59 -9.50 -12.10
CA VAL A 346 2.05 -9.65 -10.74
C VAL A 346 3.18 -9.80 -9.72
N GLU A 347 4.20 -10.61 -9.99
CA GLU A 347 5.38 -10.77 -9.13
C GLU A 347 6.14 -9.44 -8.94
N ASP A 348 6.22 -8.62 -10.00
CA ASP A 348 6.86 -7.30 -9.97
C ASP A 348 5.95 -6.20 -9.36
N GLY A 349 4.70 -6.52 -8.96
CA GLY A 349 3.76 -5.60 -8.34
C GLY A 349 3.11 -4.58 -9.30
N LEU A 350 3.30 -4.72 -10.63
CA LEU A 350 2.72 -3.82 -11.64
C LEU A 350 1.31 -4.21 -12.07
N ALA A 351 0.92 -5.44 -11.83
CA ALA A 351 -0.43 -5.91 -12.03
C ALA A 351 -0.90 -6.71 -10.81
N VAL A 352 -2.20 -6.74 -10.62
CA VAL A 352 -2.86 -7.59 -9.62
C VAL A 352 -3.77 -8.57 -10.32
N LYS A 353 -3.76 -9.80 -9.83
CA LYS A 353 -4.71 -10.82 -10.25
C LYS A 353 -5.81 -10.95 -9.21
N ASN A 354 -7.04 -10.70 -9.61
CA ASN A 354 -8.22 -10.93 -8.79
C ASN A 354 -9.11 -11.99 -9.47
N GLY A 355 -9.07 -13.21 -8.95
CA GLY A 355 -9.79 -14.34 -9.55
C GLY A 355 -9.35 -14.64 -10.98
N SER A 356 -10.24 -14.38 -11.96
CA SER A 356 -9.96 -14.55 -13.39
C SER A 356 -9.50 -13.27 -14.10
N LEU A 357 -9.49 -12.15 -13.40
CA LEU A 357 -9.22 -10.82 -13.94
C LEU A 357 -7.83 -10.33 -13.55
N PHE A 358 -7.23 -9.53 -14.43
CA PHE A 358 -5.97 -8.84 -14.19
C PHE A 358 -6.20 -7.33 -14.35
N HIS A 359 -5.60 -6.50 -13.52
CA HIS A 359 -5.65 -5.06 -13.66
C HIS A 359 -4.36 -4.41 -13.13
N VAL A 360 -4.09 -3.19 -13.55
CA VAL A 360 -3.03 -2.35 -12.99
C VAL A 360 -3.65 -1.56 -11.83
N PRO A 361 -3.20 -1.75 -10.58
CA PRO A 361 -3.88 -1.15 -9.42
C PRO A 361 -3.69 0.36 -9.33
N ASP A 362 -2.55 0.88 -9.80
CA ASP A 362 -2.24 2.30 -9.79
C ASP A 362 -2.99 3.02 -10.93
N PHE A 363 -4.02 3.79 -10.57
CA PHE A 363 -4.85 4.52 -11.53
C PHE A 363 -4.04 5.55 -12.32
N LEU A 364 -3.15 6.31 -11.65
CA LEU A 364 -2.37 7.34 -12.30
C LEU A 364 -1.34 6.76 -13.29
N PHE A 365 -0.72 5.64 -12.93
CA PHE A 365 0.16 4.89 -13.83
C PHE A 365 -0.62 4.33 -15.04
N ARG A 366 -1.81 3.77 -14.83
CA ARG A 366 -2.74 3.30 -15.87
C ARG A 366 -3.12 4.42 -16.83
N PHE A 367 -3.49 5.59 -16.29
CA PHE A 367 -3.81 6.79 -17.05
C PHE A 367 -2.61 7.28 -17.85
N TRP A 368 -1.42 7.37 -17.23
CA TRP A 368 -0.17 7.77 -17.89
C TRP A 368 0.23 6.82 -19.03
N LEU A 369 0.11 5.51 -18.84
CA LEU A 369 0.38 4.52 -19.90
C LEU A 369 -0.48 4.76 -21.15
N ARG A 370 -1.77 5.06 -20.97
CA ARG A 370 -2.73 5.25 -22.05
C ARG A 370 -2.61 6.62 -22.69
N GLU A 371 -2.56 7.69 -21.92
CA GLU A 371 -2.69 9.05 -22.43
C GLU A 371 -1.35 9.72 -22.72
N VAL A 372 -0.26 9.26 -22.11
CA VAL A 372 1.07 9.84 -22.32
C VAL A 372 2.01 8.88 -23.05
N PHE A 373 2.29 7.73 -22.44
CA PHE A 373 3.28 6.79 -22.98
C PHE A 373 2.90 6.27 -24.35
N GLN A 374 1.70 5.73 -24.52
CA GLN A 374 1.22 5.18 -25.81
C GLN A 374 1.19 6.25 -26.90
N LYS A 375 0.74 7.47 -26.58
CA LYS A 375 0.65 8.57 -27.55
C LYS A 375 2.02 9.05 -28.00
N ARG A 376 3.01 9.06 -27.12
CA ARG A 376 4.38 9.42 -27.46
C ARG A 376 5.11 8.38 -28.32
N HIS A 377 4.78 7.10 -28.14
CA HIS A 377 5.43 5.99 -28.84
C HIS A 377 4.61 5.47 -30.02
N GLY A 378 3.55 6.19 -30.40
CA GLY A 378 2.75 5.87 -31.59
C GLY A 378 3.52 6.03 -32.89
N LEU A 379 2.98 5.43 -33.99
CA LEU A 379 3.61 5.41 -35.32
C LEU A 379 3.83 6.82 -35.93
N PHE A 380 3.04 7.80 -35.52
CA PHE A 380 3.15 9.19 -35.97
C PHE A 380 3.32 10.06 -34.72
N LEU A 381 4.48 10.71 -34.60
CA LEU A 381 4.79 11.64 -33.51
C LEU A 381 4.05 12.98 -33.78
N PRO A 382 2.92 13.25 -33.14
CA PRO A 382 2.32 14.57 -33.17
C PRO A 382 3.22 15.56 -32.41
N GLU A 383 3.12 16.84 -32.74
CA GLU A 383 3.84 17.88 -31.99
C GLU A 383 3.55 17.81 -30.49
N GLU A 384 4.57 18.02 -29.65
CA GLU A 384 4.43 18.00 -28.16
C GLU A 384 3.26 18.88 -27.67
N ARG A 385 3.01 20.00 -28.37
CA ARG A 385 1.90 20.90 -28.05
C ARG A 385 0.52 20.22 -28.22
N ILE A 386 0.37 19.41 -29.27
CA ILE A 386 -0.88 18.69 -29.54
C ILE A 386 -1.11 17.60 -28.50
N LEU A 387 -0.05 16.86 -28.15
CA LEU A 387 -0.12 15.83 -27.12
C LEU A 387 -0.45 16.41 -25.74
N ARG A 388 0.16 17.53 -25.38
CA ARG A 388 -0.13 18.22 -24.11
C ARG A 388 -1.58 18.71 -24.05
N LYS A 389 -2.09 19.29 -25.15
CA LYS A 389 -3.48 19.71 -25.24
C LYS A 389 -4.41 18.51 -25.09
N HIS A 390 -4.13 17.41 -25.79
CA HIS A 390 -4.91 16.16 -25.64
C HIS A 390 -4.93 15.68 -24.18
N LEU A 391 -3.80 15.65 -23.50
CA LEU A 391 -3.72 15.27 -22.10
C LEU A 391 -4.56 16.20 -21.20
N PHE A 392 -4.50 17.52 -21.44
CA PHE A 392 -5.33 18.49 -20.71
C PHE A 392 -6.82 18.23 -20.91
N ASP A 393 -7.23 17.98 -22.16
CA ASP A 393 -8.62 17.67 -22.50
C ASP A 393 -9.10 16.36 -21.85
N GLU A 394 -8.24 15.33 -21.76
CA GLU A 394 -8.56 14.06 -21.08
C GLU A 394 -8.66 14.24 -19.56
N LEU A 395 -7.75 15.01 -18.95
CA LEU A 395 -7.83 15.34 -17.52
C LEU A 395 -9.11 16.12 -17.21
N ASN A 396 -9.49 17.06 -18.07
CA ASN A 396 -10.75 17.80 -17.92
C ASN A 396 -11.98 16.88 -18.03
N ARG A 397 -11.97 15.90 -18.95
CA ARG A 397 -13.04 14.88 -19.03
C ARG A 397 -13.16 14.04 -17.76
N VAL A 398 -12.01 13.66 -17.15
CA VAL A 398 -12.03 12.94 -15.88
C VAL A 398 -12.58 13.84 -14.76
N LEU A 399 -12.23 15.12 -14.74
CA LEU A 399 -12.80 16.08 -13.78
C LEU A 399 -14.32 16.17 -13.95
N ASP A 400 -14.81 16.38 -15.18
CA ASP A 400 -16.25 16.44 -15.49
C ASP A 400 -16.97 15.14 -15.09
N LEU A 401 -16.31 13.99 -15.25
CA LEU A 401 -16.82 12.70 -14.81
C LEU A 401 -16.95 12.67 -13.28
N CYS A 402 -15.91 13.09 -12.54
CA CYS A 402 -15.94 13.14 -11.08
C CYS A 402 -17.04 14.08 -10.55
N VAL A 403 -17.27 15.23 -11.20
CA VAL A 403 -18.36 16.15 -10.87
C VAL A 403 -19.72 15.47 -11.04
N ARG A 404 -19.98 14.92 -12.23
CA ARG A 404 -21.25 14.23 -12.52
C ARG A 404 -21.53 13.07 -11.58
N MET A 405 -20.54 12.25 -11.29
CA MET A 405 -20.69 11.08 -10.40
C MET A 405 -20.89 11.46 -8.94
N THR A 406 -20.58 12.69 -8.55
CA THR A 406 -20.90 13.20 -7.21
C THR A 406 -22.41 13.44 -7.05
N GLU A 407 -23.09 13.77 -8.14
CA GLU A 407 -24.52 14.06 -8.20
C GLU A 407 -25.36 12.80 -8.50
N GLU A 408 -24.72 11.73 -9.01
CA GLU A 408 -25.40 10.52 -9.44
C GLU A 408 -25.82 9.66 -8.24
N ASP A 409 -27.03 9.12 -8.31
CA ASP A 409 -27.59 8.21 -7.31
C ASP A 409 -26.71 6.94 -7.16
N LEU A 410 -26.41 6.59 -5.91
CA LEU A 410 -25.58 5.42 -5.60
C LEU A 410 -26.15 4.11 -6.15
N GLY A 411 -27.48 3.99 -6.23
CA GLY A 411 -28.13 2.82 -6.82
C GLY A 411 -27.80 2.68 -8.31
N LEU A 412 -27.78 3.80 -9.05
CA LEU A 412 -27.40 3.81 -10.47
C LEU A 412 -25.93 3.43 -10.69
N ARG A 413 -25.05 3.87 -9.79
CA ARG A 413 -23.62 3.51 -9.83
C ARG A 413 -23.39 2.01 -9.58
N VAL A 414 -24.11 1.44 -8.61
CA VAL A 414 -24.08 -0.02 -8.37
C VAL A 414 -24.71 -0.77 -9.54
N GLU A 415 -25.81 -0.27 -10.11
CA GLU A 415 -26.42 -0.84 -11.31
C GLU A 415 -25.44 -0.88 -12.49
N ALA A 416 -24.68 0.21 -12.72
CA ALA A 416 -23.65 0.27 -13.75
C ALA A 416 -22.57 -0.81 -13.53
N LEU A 417 -22.08 -0.98 -12.30
CA LEU A 417 -21.14 -2.04 -11.97
C LEU A 417 -21.71 -3.44 -12.26
N LEU A 418 -22.93 -3.71 -11.85
CA LEU A 418 -23.55 -5.01 -12.05
C LEU A 418 -23.75 -5.35 -13.52
N LYS A 419 -23.95 -4.35 -14.37
CA LYS A 419 -24.05 -4.50 -15.85
C LYS A 419 -22.72 -4.89 -16.50
N GLU A 420 -21.59 -4.59 -15.85
CA GLU A 420 -20.26 -4.96 -16.36
C GLU A 420 -19.89 -6.43 -16.10
N PHE A 421 -20.56 -7.14 -15.22
CA PHE A 421 -20.27 -8.56 -14.94
C PHE A 421 -20.47 -9.44 -16.17
N ARG A 422 -19.48 -10.29 -16.48
CA ARG A 422 -19.46 -11.18 -17.66
C ARG A 422 -19.13 -12.64 -17.27
N ASN A 423 -19.81 -13.17 -16.26
CA ASN A 423 -19.52 -14.49 -15.66
C ASN A 423 -18.10 -14.58 -15.09
N ASP A 424 -17.63 -13.53 -14.48
CA ASP A 424 -16.29 -13.40 -13.97
C ASP A 424 -16.13 -14.12 -12.62
N ALA A 425 -14.98 -14.72 -12.39
CA ALA A 425 -14.59 -15.14 -11.07
C ALA A 425 -13.77 -14.03 -10.42
N VAL A 426 -14.26 -13.45 -9.34
CA VAL A 426 -13.58 -12.43 -8.54
C VAL A 426 -13.30 -12.97 -7.13
N GLU A 427 -12.34 -12.39 -6.46
CA GLU A 427 -12.02 -12.72 -5.07
C GLU A 427 -12.40 -11.54 -4.17
N ILE A 428 -13.27 -11.82 -3.18
CA ILE A 428 -13.74 -10.87 -2.17
C ILE A 428 -13.50 -11.50 -0.82
N ASP A 429 -12.81 -10.80 0.09
CA ASP A 429 -12.45 -11.28 1.42
C ASP A 429 -11.84 -12.69 1.40
N GLN A 430 -10.87 -12.91 0.50
CA GLN A 430 -10.18 -14.19 0.28
C GLN A 430 -11.10 -15.33 -0.18
N LYS A 431 -12.36 -15.05 -0.53
CA LYS A 431 -13.31 -16.02 -1.05
C LYS A 431 -13.57 -15.79 -2.53
N LYS A 432 -13.42 -16.85 -3.32
CA LYS A 432 -13.75 -16.80 -4.75
C LYS A 432 -15.27 -16.73 -4.94
N MET A 433 -15.70 -15.73 -5.70
CA MET A 433 -17.09 -15.51 -6.06
C MET A 433 -17.21 -15.46 -7.59
N SER A 434 -18.23 -16.16 -8.12
CA SER A 434 -18.60 -16.02 -9.53
C SER A 434 -19.66 -14.94 -9.65
N CYS A 435 -19.32 -13.84 -10.36
CA CYS A 435 -20.22 -12.74 -10.71
C CYS A 435 -20.90 -13.07 -12.04
N PRO A 436 -22.19 -13.45 -12.05
CA PRO A 436 -22.87 -13.82 -13.28
C PRO A 436 -23.12 -12.60 -14.16
N GLN A 437 -23.19 -12.83 -15.46
CA GLN A 437 -23.71 -11.82 -16.36
C GLN A 437 -25.21 -11.65 -16.12
N PHE A 438 -25.64 -10.42 -15.81
CA PHE A 438 -27.05 -10.08 -15.70
C PHE A 438 -27.60 -9.63 -17.05
N SER A 439 -28.75 -10.21 -17.44
CA SER A 439 -29.51 -9.74 -18.61
C SER A 439 -30.30 -8.47 -18.30
N GLU A 440 -30.64 -8.29 -17.03
CA GLU A 440 -31.41 -7.18 -16.53
C GLU A 440 -31.02 -6.87 -15.09
N VAL A 441 -30.86 -5.58 -14.78
CA VAL A 441 -30.71 -5.09 -13.39
C VAL A 441 -31.79 -4.04 -13.18
N VAL A 442 -32.60 -4.22 -12.14
CA VAL A 442 -33.76 -3.37 -11.87
C VAL A 442 -33.68 -2.84 -10.46
N LEU A 443 -33.82 -1.52 -10.31
CA LEU A 443 -34.04 -0.89 -9.01
C LEU A 443 -35.48 -1.20 -8.56
N LEU A 444 -35.64 -1.89 -7.41
CA LEU A 444 -36.94 -2.37 -6.97
C LEU A 444 -37.68 -1.37 -6.09
N ARG A 445 -37.01 -0.84 -5.07
CA ARG A 445 -37.63 0.05 -4.05
C ARG A 445 -36.59 0.83 -3.26
N HIS A 446 -37.03 1.99 -2.74
CA HIS A 446 -36.44 2.62 -1.57
C HIS A 446 -37.10 2.04 -0.31
N LEU A 447 -36.33 1.36 0.52
CA LEU A 447 -36.76 0.96 1.85
C LEU A 447 -36.61 2.15 2.81
N PRO A 448 -37.33 2.18 3.97
CA PRO A 448 -37.05 3.17 5.01
C PRO A 448 -35.56 3.21 5.37
N HIS A 449 -35.07 4.37 5.77
CA HIS A 449 -33.67 4.61 6.15
C HIS A 449 -32.64 4.52 5.01
N SER A 450 -32.93 5.14 3.87
CA SER A 450 -31.98 5.26 2.73
C SER A 450 -31.42 3.94 2.20
N VAL A 451 -32.17 2.83 2.35
CA VAL A 451 -31.78 1.52 1.81
C VAL A 451 -32.43 1.32 0.45
N PHE A 452 -31.61 1.09 -0.55
CA PHE A 452 -32.04 0.75 -1.92
C PHE A 452 -32.01 -0.75 -2.12
N SER A 453 -32.91 -1.29 -2.93
CA SER A 453 -32.86 -2.68 -3.34
C SER A 453 -32.81 -2.82 -4.85
N LEU A 454 -31.87 -3.63 -5.35
CA LEU A 454 -31.69 -3.93 -6.78
C LEU A 454 -31.81 -5.43 -7.00
N LEU A 455 -32.44 -5.81 -8.13
CA LEU A 455 -32.58 -7.19 -8.56
C LEU A 455 -31.81 -7.42 -9.87
N GLY A 456 -30.75 -8.23 -9.80
CA GLY A 456 -30.06 -8.72 -10.99
C GLY A 456 -30.67 -10.04 -11.45
N ARG A 457 -31.08 -10.11 -12.72
CA ARG A 457 -31.60 -11.32 -13.38
C ARG A 457 -30.59 -11.84 -14.39
N GLY A 458 -30.17 -13.07 -14.24
CA GLY A 458 -29.23 -13.71 -15.17
C GLY A 458 -29.62 -15.17 -15.45
N SER A 459 -28.92 -15.80 -16.39
CA SER A 459 -29.15 -17.20 -16.78
C SER A 459 -28.95 -18.19 -15.62
N ARG A 460 -28.15 -17.81 -14.62
CA ARG A 460 -27.84 -18.62 -13.42
C ARG A 460 -28.72 -18.31 -12.22
N GLY A 461 -29.79 -17.52 -12.39
CA GLY A 461 -30.71 -17.18 -11.30
C GLY A 461 -30.79 -15.69 -11.00
N ARG A 462 -31.42 -15.35 -9.87
CA ARG A 462 -31.66 -13.98 -9.43
C ARG A 462 -30.79 -13.65 -8.23
N TRP A 463 -30.17 -12.48 -8.27
CA TRP A 463 -29.41 -11.93 -7.15
C TRP A 463 -30.13 -10.69 -6.62
N LEU A 464 -30.21 -10.58 -5.32
CA LEU A 464 -30.82 -9.45 -4.65
C LEU A 464 -29.73 -8.66 -3.91
N PHE A 465 -29.65 -7.37 -4.21
CA PHE A 465 -28.70 -6.46 -3.59
C PHE A 465 -29.46 -5.46 -2.76
N TYR A 466 -28.97 -5.19 -1.57
CA TYR A 466 -29.37 -4.07 -0.72
C TYR A 466 -28.18 -3.15 -0.57
N LEU A 467 -28.42 -1.84 -0.69
CA LEU A 467 -27.40 -0.79 -0.61
C LEU A 467 -27.82 0.24 0.44
N SER A 468 -26.95 0.50 1.42
CA SER A 468 -27.10 1.58 2.38
C SER A 468 -25.88 2.47 2.40
N SER A 469 -26.08 3.79 2.32
CA SER A 469 -25.05 4.80 2.55
C SER A 469 -24.89 5.17 4.03
N GLU A 470 -25.86 4.82 4.85
CA GLU A 470 -25.89 5.10 6.28
C GLU A 470 -25.46 3.90 7.12
N TRP A 471 -25.24 4.13 8.41
CA TRP A 471 -24.98 3.07 9.39
C TRP A 471 -26.17 2.12 9.50
N ILE A 472 -25.93 0.82 9.51
CA ILE A 472 -26.96 -0.22 9.68
C ILE A 472 -26.87 -0.82 11.09
N GLY A 473 -27.94 -0.63 11.88
CA GLY A 473 -28.15 -1.29 13.16
C GLY A 473 -29.05 -2.53 13.06
N GLU A 474 -29.37 -3.11 14.23
CA GLU A 474 -30.26 -4.29 14.32
C GLU A 474 -31.66 -4.02 13.73
N PRO A 475 -32.35 -2.87 13.99
CA PRO A 475 -33.69 -2.63 13.46
C PRO A 475 -33.72 -2.54 11.92
N GLU A 476 -32.66 -1.99 11.31
CA GLU A 476 -32.55 -1.83 9.86
C GLU A 476 -32.32 -3.18 9.19
N ILE A 477 -31.40 -3.99 9.73
CA ILE A 477 -31.10 -5.31 9.16
C ILE A 477 -32.28 -6.29 9.28
N GLU A 478 -33.06 -6.24 10.35
CA GLU A 478 -34.27 -7.05 10.50
C GLU A 478 -35.30 -6.76 9.40
N LYS A 479 -35.49 -5.48 9.04
CA LYS A 479 -36.35 -5.06 7.92
C LYS A 479 -35.84 -5.57 6.59
N VAL A 480 -34.52 -5.47 6.35
CA VAL A 480 -33.87 -5.98 5.13
C VAL A 480 -34.05 -7.50 5.03
N VAL A 481 -33.88 -8.24 6.12
CA VAL A 481 -34.07 -9.71 6.16
C VAL A 481 -35.54 -10.07 5.94
N ALA A 482 -36.48 -9.32 6.52
CA ALA A 482 -37.91 -9.54 6.33
C ALA A 482 -38.33 -9.30 4.87
N ASP A 483 -37.83 -8.23 4.23
CA ASP A 483 -38.08 -7.94 2.81
C ASP A 483 -37.49 -9.04 1.92
N ALA A 484 -36.26 -9.47 2.20
CA ALA A 484 -35.59 -10.53 1.46
C ALA A 484 -36.31 -11.90 1.53
N LYS A 485 -37.08 -12.18 2.59
CA LYS A 485 -37.90 -13.38 2.74
C LYS A 485 -39.16 -13.34 1.87
N ARG A 486 -39.66 -12.15 1.52
CA ARG A 486 -40.86 -11.97 0.67
C ARG A 486 -40.58 -12.29 -0.80
N LEU A 487 -39.32 -12.19 -1.21
CA LEU A 487 -38.92 -12.43 -2.59
C LEU A 487 -38.55 -13.90 -2.80
N SER A 488 -39.23 -14.57 -3.73
CA SER A 488 -39.01 -15.99 -4.04
C SER A 488 -37.90 -16.18 -5.08
N LYS A 489 -37.27 -17.36 -5.08
CA LYS A 489 -36.27 -17.80 -6.09
C LYS A 489 -35.01 -16.90 -6.14
N ILE A 490 -34.60 -16.34 -5.01
CA ILE A 490 -33.34 -15.62 -4.89
C ILE A 490 -32.20 -16.60 -4.63
N GLN A 491 -31.23 -16.63 -5.53
CA GLN A 491 -30.06 -17.50 -5.43
C GLN A 491 -29.00 -16.92 -4.48
N ARG A 492 -28.80 -15.62 -4.52
CA ARG A 492 -27.83 -14.91 -3.68
C ARG A 492 -28.38 -13.57 -3.20
N LYS A 493 -28.03 -13.23 -1.99
CA LYS A 493 -28.34 -11.97 -1.34
C LYS A 493 -27.03 -11.26 -1.01
N VAL A 494 -26.91 -10.00 -1.37
CA VAL A 494 -25.75 -9.15 -1.10
C VAL A 494 -26.22 -7.92 -0.36
N LEU A 495 -25.56 -7.60 0.74
CA LEU A 495 -25.77 -6.36 1.50
C LEU A 495 -24.54 -5.47 1.32
N ILE A 496 -24.73 -4.33 0.66
CA ILE A 496 -23.70 -3.32 0.41
C ILE A 496 -23.88 -2.23 1.45
N VAL A 497 -22.89 -2.08 2.33
CA VAL A 497 -22.93 -1.11 3.44
C VAL A 497 -21.78 -0.15 3.30
N LEU A 498 -22.09 1.12 3.03
CA LEU A 498 -21.08 2.15 2.82
C LEU A 498 -20.80 2.97 4.10
N GLY A 499 -21.81 3.15 4.95
CA GLY A 499 -21.71 3.93 6.19
C GLY A 499 -21.31 3.12 7.43
N GLY A 500 -21.13 1.78 7.29
CA GLY A 500 -20.79 0.89 8.39
C GLY A 500 -21.98 0.07 8.92
N ILE A 501 -21.68 -0.97 9.71
CA ILE A 501 -22.68 -1.92 10.26
C ILE A 501 -22.34 -2.28 11.70
N ASP A 502 -23.35 -2.37 12.54
CA ASP A 502 -23.23 -2.86 13.91
C ASP A 502 -22.84 -4.36 13.93
N GLN A 503 -22.15 -4.77 15.00
CA GLN A 503 -21.64 -6.14 15.12
C GLN A 503 -22.77 -7.18 15.19
N ASN A 504 -23.87 -6.89 15.92
CA ASN A 504 -25.02 -7.76 15.99
C ASN A 504 -25.77 -7.80 14.66
N ALA A 505 -25.94 -6.64 14.01
CA ALA A 505 -26.52 -6.54 12.66
C ALA A 505 -25.71 -7.37 11.63
N LYS A 506 -24.38 -7.39 11.73
CA LYS A 506 -23.52 -8.24 10.90
C LYS A 506 -23.78 -9.73 11.13
N LEU A 507 -23.98 -10.16 12.37
CA LEU A 507 -24.33 -11.55 12.69
C LEU A 507 -25.71 -11.93 12.12
N ILE A 508 -26.72 -11.07 12.27
CA ILE A 508 -28.06 -11.27 11.69
C ILE A 508 -27.99 -11.41 10.16
N ALA A 509 -27.19 -10.57 9.49
CA ALA A 509 -26.97 -10.65 8.03
C ALA A 509 -26.34 -11.99 7.64
N GLN A 510 -25.35 -12.48 8.41
CA GLN A 510 -24.69 -13.76 8.18
C GLN A 510 -25.65 -14.95 8.38
N GLU A 511 -26.48 -14.95 9.43
CA GLU A 511 -27.52 -15.95 9.66
C GLU A 511 -28.54 -15.99 8.52
N ALA A 512 -28.88 -14.83 7.97
CA ALA A 512 -29.76 -14.70 6.80
C ALA A 512 -29.06 -15.09 5.47
N LYS A 513 -27.79 -15.57 5.53
CA LYS A 513 -26.95 -15.94 4.38
C LYS A 513 -26.78 -14.79 3.40
N MET A 514 -26.64 -13.57 3.90
CA MET A 514 -26.30 -12.39 3.11
C MET A 514 -24.79 -12.27 3.02
N GLN A 515 -24.29 -11.97 1.83
CA GLN A 515 -22.90 -11.60 1.64
C GLN A 515 -22.75 -10.09 1.88
N LEU A 516 -21.81 -9.70 2.73
CA LEU A 516 -21.56 -8.31 3.04
C LEU A 516 -20.50 -7.76 2.09
N TRP A 517 -20.75 -6.59 1.49
CA TRP A 517 -19.79 -5.76 0.78
C TRP A 517 -19.69 -4.41 1.48
N ASP A 518 -18.52 -4.07 1.94
CA ASP A 518 -18.22 -2.74 2.45
C ASP A 518 -17.79 -1.78 1.33
N LEU A 519 -17.50 -0.54 1.67
CA LEU A 519 -17.03 0.47 0.73
C LEU A 519 -15.72 0.06 0.04
N ARG A 520 -14.81 -0.58 0.78
CA ARG A 520 -13.52 -1.06 0.25
C ARG A 520 -13.74 -2.16 -0.80
N THR A 521 -14.56 -3.12 -0.49
CA THR A 521 -14.94 -4.22 -1.41
C THR A 521 -15.60 -3.68 -2.68
N LEU A 522 -16.56 -2.75 -2.52
CA LEU A 522 -17.26 -2.15 -3.65
C LEU A 522 -16.33 -1.33 -4.53
N ASN A 523 -15.47 -0.50 -3.93
CA ASN A 523 -14.49 0.29 -4.66
C ASN A 523 -13.42 -0.59 -5.34
N GLY A 524 -13.05 -1.71 -4.75
CA GLY A 524 -12.18 -2.71 -5.39
C GLY A 524 -12.82 -3.32 -6.64
N LEU A 525 -14.12 -3.62 -6.60
CA LEU A 525 -14.85 -4.08 -7.78
C LEU A 525 -14.98 -2.98 -8.84
N LEU A 526 -15.32 -1.75 -8.45
CA LEU A 526 -15.39 -0.62 -9.37
C LEU A 526 -14.05 -0.41 -10.10
N ASP A 527 -12.94 -0.48 -9.39
CA ASP A 527 -11.60 -0.33 -9.97
C ASP A 527 -11.26 -1.45 -10.97
N ILE A 528 -11.61 -2.71 -10.67
CA ILE A 528 -11.42 -3.85 -11.56
C ILE A 528 -12.18 -3.68 -12.89
N TYR A 529 -13.33 -3.01 -12.87
CA TYR A 529 -14.15 -2.76 -14.06
C TYR A 529 -13.97 -1.35 -14.64
N ASP A 530 -12.89 -0.64 -14.28
CA ASP A 530 -12.56 0.72 -14.74
C ASP A 530 -13.67 1.75 -14.49
N LEU A 531 -14.47 1.54 -13.43
CA LEU A 531 -15.50 2.45 -12.98
C LEU A 531 -14.97 3.33 -11.85
N PRO A 532 -15.38 4.61 -11.79
CA PRO A 532 -14.94 5.51 -10.73
C PRO A 532 -15.35 5.05 -9.34
N LYS A 533 -14.44 5.18 -8.38
CA LYS A 533 -14.67 4.82 -6.97
C LYS A 533 -15.72 5.71 -6.32
N ILE A 534 -16.47 5.16 -5.38
CA ILE A 534 -17.42 5.91 -4.56
C ILE A 534 -16.65 6.61 -3.45
N ILE A 535 -16.84 7.92 -3.35
CA ILE A 535 -16.29 8.78 -2.30
C ILE A 535 -17.48 9.33 -1.52
N LEU A 536 -17.61 8.91 -0.28
CA LEU A 536 -18.67 9.42 0.58
C LEU A 536 -18.27 10.78 1.16
N PRO A 537 -19.20 11.76 1.21
CA PRO A 537 -18.95 12.98 1.95
C PRO A 537 -18.81 12.67 3.43
N SER A 538 -17.90 13.37 4.10
CA SER A 538 -17.69 13.25 5.54
C SER A 538 -18.97 13.62 6.30
N HIS A 539 -19.73 12.67 6.80
CA HIS A 539 -20.65 12.91 7.88
C HIS A 539 -19.84 13.10 9.16
N GLN A 540 -19.97 14.28 9.76
CA GLN A 540 -19.39 14.59 11.07
C GLN A 540 -19.82 13.48 12.06
N GLY A 541 -18.86 12.72 12.57
CA GLY A 541 -19.06 11.89 13.76
C GLY A 541 -19.03 10.36 13.58
N ILE A 542 -18.74 9.81 12.42
CA ILE A 542 -18.46 8.37 12.35
C ILE A 542 -16.94 8.19 12.46
N HIS A 543 -16.49 7.86 13.67
CA HIS A 543 -15.22 7.20 13.84
C HIS A 543 -15.31 5.90 13.05
N GLU A 544 -14.69 5.81 11.86
CA GLU A 544 -14.22 4.53 11.38
C GLU A 544 -13.36 3.97 12.52
N PRO A 545 -13.71 2.84 13.13
CA PRO A 545 -12.71 2.11 13.89
C PRO A 545 -11.63 1.84 12.85
N GLN A 546 -10.45 2.40 13.03
CA GLN A 546 -9.27 2.01 12.28
C GLN A 546 -9.12 0.51 12.56
N GLU A 547 -9.76 -0.32 11.74
CA GLU A 547 -9.53 -1.75 11.73
C GLU A 547 -8.08 -1.93 11.30
N ILE A 548 -7.24 -1.91 12.30
CA ILE A 548 -5.92 -2.45 12.20
C ILE A 548 -6.19 -3.94 12.01
N HIS A 549 -6.11 -4.40 10.76
CA HIS A 549 -6.19 -5.82 10.46
C HIS A 549 -5.08 -6.53 11.24
N GLU A 550 -5.42 -6.98 12.45
CA GLU A 550 -4.72 -8.10 13.04
C GLU A 550 -5.05 -9.28 12.13
N SER A 551 -4.12 -9.63 11.25
CA SER A 551 -4.14 -10.94 10.62
C SER A 551 -3.92 -11.98 11.73
N HIS A 552 -4.98 -12.32 12.45
CA HIS A 552 -5.03 -13.56 13.21
C HIS A 552 -4.96 -14.69 12.19
N VAL A 553 -3.75 -15.09 11.86
CA VAL A 553 -3.53 -16.43 11.33
C VAL A 553 -3.90 -17.38 12.47
N GLY A 554 -5.01 -18.07 12.28
CA GLY A 554 -5.74 -18.83 13.27
C GLY A 554 -4.90 -19.61 14.27
N SER A 555 -5.23 -19.48 15.53
CA SER A 555 -4.85 -20.42 16.57
C SER A 555 -5.56 -21.76 16.32
N VAL A 556 -4.88 -22.68 15.67
CA VAL A 556 -5.20 -24.09 15.77
C VAL A 556 -4.59 -24.55 17.09
N ALA A 557 -5.36 -24.50 18.16
CA ALA A 557 -5.07 -25.24 19.36
C ALA A 557 -5.18 -26.74 18.99
N GLN A 558 -4.07 -27.40 18.80
CA GLN A 558 -4.02 -28.85 18.78
C GLN A 558 -3.96 -29.35 20.22
N ASP A 559 -5.01 -30.06 20.64
CA ASP A 559 -5.02 -30.93 21.78
C ASP A 559 -3.90 -31.96 21.66
N LEU A 560 -2.88 -31.84 22.49
CA LEU A 560 -1.90 -32.88 22.73
C LEU A 560 -2.32 -33.63 23.99
N PRO A 561 -2.49 -34.98 23.95
CA PRO A 561 -2.79 -35.76 25.13
C PRO A 561 -1.59 -35.81 26.08
N ALA A 562 -1.88 -35.65 27.35
CA ALA A 562 -0.93 -35.79 28.43
C ALA A 562 -0.30 -37.21 28.43
N LEU A 563 1.00 -37.29 28.25
CA LEU A 563 1.78 -38.49 28.52
C LEU A 563 2.18 -38.48 29.99
N GLU A 564 1.56 -39.38 30.75
CA GLU A 564 2.00 -39.73 32.09
C GLU A 564 3.40 -40.34 32.07
N LEU A 565 4.28 -39.74 32.84
CA LEU A 565 5.58 -40.33 33.20
C LEU A 565 5.37 -41.33 34.34
N ARG A 566 5.66 -42.58 34.08
CA ARG A 566 6.20 -43.52 35.07
C ARG A 566 7.66 -43.79 34.76
#